data_b587c6f089b69a59264f6fad2a0dfc68
#
_entry.id   b587c6f089b69a59264f6fad2a0dfc68
#
_cell.length_a   1.000
_cell.length_b   1.000
_cell.length_c   1.000
_cell.angle_alpha   90.00
_cell.angle_beta   90.00
_cell.angle_gamma   90.00
#
_symmetry.space_group_name_H-M   'P 1'
#
loop_
_entity.id
_entity.type
_entity.pdbx_description
1 polymer ?
#
loop_
_entity_poly.entity_id
_entity_poly.type
_entity_poly.pdbx_seq_one_letter_code
_entity_poly.pdbx_strand_id
1 'polypeptide(L)'
;EKLDVTKYCLQNFTNGLIVLEDINNYVLNITHMEEIVGTIIAARHRGLDIIINYQSLRPIEPRIWQNANWIRMHHQLDNVADIKGKVPNPEILKIAQLIVNNRYATGDHRFYLFINQYESKIDGTFTEQEYEAACKQYLSINKRELKEYMNMNGVGIDKAYQGAVINLKKKYLAQPPQPNQPV
;
A
#
# COMPACT_ATOMS: atom_id res chain seq x y z
N GLU A 1 18.85 17.18 17.89
CA GLU A 1 20.11 16.54 17.42
C GLU A 1 19.83 15.48 16.34
N LYS A 2 19.05 14.40 16.59
CA LYS A 2 18.73 13.40 15.54
C LYS A 2 17.90 13.97 14.39
N LEU A 3 16.94 14.83 14.69
CA LEU A 3 16.11 15.51 13.71
C LEU A 3 16.94 16.39 12.78
N ASP A 4 17.91 17.09 13.32
CA ASP A 4 18.78 17.99 12.56
C ASP A 4 19.67 17.22 11.59
N VAL A 5 20.16 16.05 11.99
CA VAL A 5 20.93 15.14 11.12
C VAL A 5 20.06 14.63 9.98
N THR A 6 18.84 14.18 10.28
CA THR A 6 17.90 13.68 9.23
C THR A 6 17.60 14.79 8.22
N LYS A 7 17.30 16.00 8.69
CA LYS A 7 17.03 17.16 7.86
C LYS A 7 18.25 17.53 7.00
N TYR A 8 19.43 17.55 7.61
CA TYR A 8 20.69 17.81 6.92
C TYR A 8 20.94 16.79 5.79
N CYS A 9 20.80 15.50 6.07
CA CYS A 9 20.96 14.45 5.06
C CYS A 9 19.95 14.61 3.91
N LEU A 10 18.68 14.81 4.25
CA LEU A 10 17.62 14.99 3.25
C LEU A 10 17.81 16.25 2.40
N GLN A 11 18.45 17.29 2.91
CA GLN A 11 18.69 18.54 2.20
C GLN A 11 19.95 18.52 1.34
N ASN A 12 20.98 17.78 1.73
CA ASN A 12 22.33 17.90 1.15
C ASN A 12 22.74 16.67 0.32
N PHE A 13 22.15 15.49 0.54
CA PHE A 13 22.50 14.32 -0.25
C PHE A 13 21.86 14.36 -1.64
N THR A 14 22.58 13.83 -2.62
CA THR A 14 22.16 13.67 -4.01
C THR A 14 22.59 12.31 -4.53
N ASN A 15 21.83 11.76 -5.48
CA ASN A 15 22.16 10.51 -6.20
C ASN A 15 22.46 9.34 -5.27
N GLY A 16 21.45 8.85 -4.52
CA GLY A 16 21.66 7.74 -3.61
C GLY A 16 20.39 7.25 -2.94
N LEU A 17 20.55 6.40 -1.94
CA LEU A 17 19.48 5.80 -1.15
C LEU A 17 19.55 6.31 0.29
N ILE A 18 18.43 6.78 0.82
CA ILE A 18 18.24 7.10 2.23
C ILE A 18 17.21 6.15 2.83
N VAL A 19 17.54 5.51 3.94
CA VAL A 19 16.62 4.68 4.72
C VAL A 19 16.29 5.42 6.03
N LEU A 20 15.01 5.71 6.23
CA LEU A 20 14.48 6.34 7.44
C LEU A 20 13.71 5.31 8.24
N GLU A 21 14.25 4.90 9.37
CA GLU A 21 13.61 3.97 10.27
C GLU A 21 12.93 4.70 11.43
N ASP A 22 11.71 4.25 11.76
CA ASP A 22 10.93 4.74 12.91
C ASP A 22 10.84 6.28 13.00
N ILE A 23 10.60 6.92 11.84
CA ILE A 23 10.58 8.38 11.74
C ILE A 23 9.68 9.05 12.80
N ASN A 24 8.61 8.38 13.20
CA ASN A 24 7.69 8.87 14.23
C ASN A 24 8.34 9.01 15.61
N ASN A 25 9.42 8.28 15.89
CA ASN A 25 10.13 8.37 17.16
C ASN A 25 11.01 9.61 17.26
N TYR A 26 11.29 10.26 16.12
CA TYR A 26 12.18 11.44 16.05
C TYR A 26 11.43 12.73 15.80
N VAL A 27 10.20 12.66 15.34
CA VAL A 27 9.40 13.82 14.98
C VAL A 27 8.27 14.00 15.98
N LEU A 28 8.55 14.72 17.03
CA LEU A 28 7.62 14.98 18.13
C LEU A 28 6.63 16.13 17.86
N ASN A 29 6.80 16.86 16.74
CA ASN A 29 6.03 18.07 16.45
C ASN A 29 5.52 18.05 15.00
N ILE A 30 4.24 18.39 14.80
CA ILE A 30 3.57 18.47 13.50
C ILE A 30 4.33 19.40 12.53
N THR A 31 4.83 20.54 12.99
CA THR A 31 5.58 21.50 12.16
C THR A 31 6.86 20.88 11.60
N HIS A 32 7.59 20.11 12.41
CA HIS A 32 8.80 19.43 11.97
C HIS A 32 8.47 18.30 10.99
N MET A 33 7.33 17.62 11.17
CA MET A 33 6.87 16.61 10.23
C MET A 33 6.58 17.21 8.86
N GLU A 34 5.92 18.36 8.79
CA GLU A 34 5.65 19.06 7.52
C GLU A 34 6.92 19.46 6.77
N GLU A 35 7.93 19.96 7.47
CA GLU A 35 9.23 20.25 6.87
C GLU A 35 9.92 19.01 6.32
N ILE A 36 9.94 17.91 7.08
CA ILE A 36 10.55 16.65 6.66
C ILE A 36 9.80 16.09 5.44
N VAL A 37 8.47 16.06 5.47
CA VAL A 37 7.65 15.58 4.37
C VAL A 37 7.90 16.42 3.11
N GLY A 38 7.95 17.73 3.23
CA GLY A 38 8.28 18.64 2.12
C GLY A 38 9.67 18.34 1.54
N THR A 39 10.64 18.08 2.39
CA THR A 39 12.02 17.74 1.98
C THR A 39 12.10 16.37 1.32
N ILE A 40 11.36 15.36 1.83
CA ILE A 40 11.24 14.03 1.23
C ILE A 40 10.66 14.13 -0.19
N ILE A 41 9.59 14.89 -0.36
CA ILE A 41 8.94 15.08 -1.66
C ILE A 41 9.90 15.76 -2.65
N ALA A 42 10.67 16.75 -2.20
CA ALA A 42 11.65 17.44 -3.03
C ALA A 42 12.89 16.60 -3.35
N ALA A 43 13.22 15.60 -2.53
CA ALA A 43 14.44 14.80 -2.68
C ALA A 43 14.49 14.00 -3.99
N ARG A 44 13.34 13.58 -4.54
CA ARG A 44 13.26 12.91 -5.84
C ARG A 44 13.88 13.72 -7.00
N HIS A 45 13.83 15.04 -6.93
CA HIS A 45 14.45 15.92 -7.94
C HIS A 45 15.99 15.96 -7.86
N ARG A 46 16.54 15.35 -6.81
CA ARG A 46 17.99 15.26 -6.58
C ARG A 46 18.54 13.85 -6.82
N GLY A 47 17.77 12.97 -7.45
CA GLY A 47 18.16 11.58 -7.69
C GLY A 47 18.25 10.75 -6.41
N LEU A 48 17.42 11.04 -5.39
CA LEU A 48 17.37 10.27 -4.17
C LEU A 48 16.21 9.30 -4.16
N ASP A 49 16.51 8.04 -3.88
CA ASP A 49 15.54 7.06 -3.44
C ASP A 49 15.40 7.11 -1.92
N ILE A 50 14.18 7.09 -1.43
CA ILE A 50 13.91 7.16 0.00
C ILE A 50 13.03 5.99 0.41
N ILE A 51 13.51 5.19 1.35
CA ILE A 51 12.73 4.15 2.02
C ILE A 51 12.37 4.65 3.41
N ILE A 52 11.08 4.60 3.74
CA ILE A 52 10.57 5.01 5.06
C ILE A 52 9.89 3.81 5.70
N ASN A 53 10.38 3.38 6.85
CA ASN A 53 9.80 2.32 7.63
C ASN A 53 8.86 2.88 8.70
N TYR A 54 7.63 2.35 8.73
CA TYR A 54 6.62 2.64 9.74
C TYR A 54 6.16 1.35 10.41
N GLN A 55 6.05 1.38 11.72
CA GLN A 55 5.50 0.26 12.50
C GLN A 55 3.97 0.24 12.51
N SER A 56 3.33 1.35 12.17
CA SER A 56 1.88 1.54 12.17
C SER A 56 1.46 2.38 10.96
N LEU A 57 0.27 2.13 10.44
CA LEU A 57 -0.27 2.86 9.29
C LEU A 57 -0.86 4.22 9.67
N ARG A 58 -1.36 4.36 10.89
CA ARG A 58 -2.09 5.56 11.35
C ARG A 58 -1.29 6.85 11.34
N PRO A 59 -0.02 6.86 11.78
CA PRO A 59 0.77 8.09 11.85
C PRO A 59 1.31 8.55 10.50
N ILE A 60 1.18 7.75 9.43
CA ILE A 60 1.69 8.13 8.12
C ILE A 60 0.92 9.33 7.57
N GLU A 61 1.65 10.39 7.23
CA GLU A 61 1.10 11.60 6.66
C GLU A 61 0.48 11.37 5.28
N PRO A 62 -0.69 12.00 4.97
CA PRO A 62 -1.35 11.84 3.67
C PRO A 62 -0.44 12.14 2.46
N ARG A 63 0.44 13.14 2.58
CA ARG A 63 1.37 13.49 1.50
C ARG A 63 2.42 12.42 1.24
N ILE A 64 2.82 11.64 2.24
CA ILE A 64 3.71 10.48 2.06
C ILE A 64 2.98 9.40 1.28
N TRP A 65 1.72 9.08 1.66
CA TRP A 65 0.88 8.15 0.91
C TRP A 65 0.73 8.54 -0.57
N GLN A 66 0.50 9.83 -0.83
CA GLN A 66 0.29 10.34 -2.19
C GLN A 66 1.55 10.32 -3.06
N ASN A 67 2.72 10.36 -2.45
CA ASN A 67 4.01 10.43 -3.15
C ASN A 67 4.81 9.12 -3.10
N ALA A 68 4.35 8.11 -2.40
CA ALA A 68 4.98 6.80 -2.41
C ALA A 68 4.73 6.10 -3.74
N ASN A 69 5.77 5.66 -4.42
CA ASN A 69 5.65 4.88 -5.65
C ASN A 69 5.33 3.42 -5.34
N TRP A 70 5.96 2.90 -4.29
CA TRP A 70 5.84 1.54 -3.84
C TRP A 70 5.54 1.47 -2.35
N ILE A 71 4.69 0.54 -1.95
CA ILE A 71 4.44 0.19 -0.56
C ILE A 71 4.80 -1.27 -0.38
N ARG A 72 5.75 -1.56 0.49
CA ARG A 72 6.00 -2.90 0.98
C ARG A 72 5.14 -3.13 2.22
N MET A 73 4.16 -4.00 2.12
CA MET A 73 3.22 -4.26 3.20
C MET A 73 3.55 -5.57 3.89
N HIS A 74 3.77 -5.49 5.20
CA HIS A 74 3.84 -6.61 6.13
C HIS A 74 2.55 -6.74 6.92
N HIS A 75 2.46 -7.77 7.78
CA HIS A 75 1.37 -7.90 8.73
C HIS A 75 1.21 -6.61 9.56
N GLN A 76 -0.04 -6.13 9.66
CA GLN A 76 -0.39 -4.91 10.36
C GLN A 76 -1.56 -5.14 11.31
N LEU A 77 -1.46 -4.61 12.52
CA LEU A 77 -2.56 -4.58 13.49
C LEU A 77 -3.56 -3.46 13.18
N ASP A 78 -3.10 -2.37 12.55
CA ASP A 78 -3.96 -1.28 12.14
C ASP A 78 -4.90 -1.71 11.02
N ASN A 79 -6.15 -1.24 11.07
CA ASN A 79 -7.09 -1.49 10.00
C ASN A 79 -6.99 -0.38 8.94
N VAL A 80 -6.81 -0.77 7.67
CA VAL A 80 -6.83 0.18 6.54
C VAL A 80 -8.11 1.02 6.50
N ALA A 81 -9.24 0.51 6.97
CA ALA A 81 -10.48 1.27 7.05
C ALA A 81 -10.36 2.54 7.90
N ASP A 82 -9.51 2.54 8.92
CA ASP A 82 -9.31 3.68 9.83
C ASP A 82 -8.52 4.83 9.16
N ILE A 83 -7.81 4.53 8.08
CA ILE A 83 -6.97 5.50 7.35
C ILE A 83 -7.46 5.78 5.93
N LYS A 84 -8.64 5.28 5.55
CA LYS A 84 -9.18 5.40 4.18
C LYS A 84 -9.22 6.84 3.63
N GLY A 85 -9.39 7.83 4.51
CA GLY A 85 -9.38 9.25 4.12
C GLY A 85 -7.99 9.84 3.88
N LYS A 86 -6.91 9.10 4.21
CA LYS A 86 -5.53 9.54 4.06
C LYS A 86 -4.84 8.94 2.83
N VAL A 87 -5.34 7.84 2.32
CA VAL A 87 -4.70 7.06 1.25
C VAL A 87 -5.40 7.25 -0.08
N PRO A 88 -4.67 7.30 -1.19
CA PRO A 88 -5.27 7.50 -2.52
C PRO A 88 -6.20 6.36 -2.94
N ASN A 89 -5.83 5.12 -2.64
CA ASN A 89 -6.57 3.93 -3.02
C ASN A 89 -6.69 2.95 -1.85
N PRO A 90 -7.68 3.15 -0.95
CA PRO A 90 -7.86 2.30 0.22
C PRO A 90 -8.31 0.87 -0.12
N GLU A 91 -8.91 0.65 -1.28
CA GLU A 91 -9.37 -0.65 -1.74
C GLU A 91 -8.19 -1.62 -1.95
N ILE A 92 -7.20 -1.22 -2.74
CA ILE A 92 -6.02 -2.05 -3.01
C ILE A 92 -5.23 -2.35 -1.73
N LEU A 93 -5.08 -1.35 -0.85
CA LEU A 93 -4.43 -1.52 0.45
C LEU A 93 -5.18 -2.52 1.32
N LYS A 94 -6.52 -2.50 1.30
CA LYS A 94 -7.31 -3.44 2.10
C LYS A 94 -7.20 -4.87 1.58
N ILE A 95 -7.24 -5.08 0.28
CA ILE A 95 -7.04 -6.40 -0.33
C ILE A 95 -5.62 -6.91 0.01
N ALA A 96 -4.60 -6.08 -0.16
CA ALA A 96 -3.23 -6.40 0.20
C ALA A 96 -3.09 -6.79 1.68
N GLN A 97 -3.70 -6.01 2.58
CA GLN A 97 -3.73 -6.32 4.03
C GLN A 97 -4.36 -7.68 4.31
N LEU A 98 -5.44 -8.03 3.63
CA LEU A 98 -6.11 -9.32 3.82
C LEU A 98 -5.21 -10.49 3.38
N ILE A 99 -4.50 -10.36 2.26
CA ILE A 99 -3.55 -11.40 1.81
C ILE A 99 -2.45 -11.60 2.87
N VAL A 100 -1.82 -10.51 3.31
CA VAL A 100 -0.73 -10.58 4.30
C VAL A 100 -1.22 -11.16 5.63
N ASN A 101 -2.38 -10.72 6.11
CA ASN A 101 -2.93 -11.21 7.38
C ASN A 101 -3.34 -12.68 7.31
N ASN A 102 -3.87 -13.13 6.18
CA ASN A 102 -4.20 -14.54 5.99
C ASN A 102 -2.93 -15.41 5.99
N ARG A 103 -1.87 -14.99 5.33
CA ARG A 103 -0.56 -15.67 5.38
C ARG A 103 0.03 -15.68 6.78
N TYR A 104 -0.01 -14.56 7.48
CA TYR A 104 0.44 -14.48 8.87
C TYR A 104 -0.32 -15.46 9.78
N ALA A 105 -1.64 -15.58 9.61
CA ALA A 105 -2.47 -16.50 10.36
C ALA A 105 -2.15 -17.99 10.09
N THR A 106 -1.57 -18.31 8.93
CA THR A 106 -1.10 -19.68 8.59
C THR A 106 0.35 -19.96 9.00
N GLY A 107 0.99 -19.04 9.74
CA GLY A 107 2.34 -19.20 10.29
C GLY A 107 3.46 -18.56 9.46
N ASP A 108 3.16 -17.96 8.31
CA ASP A 108 4.16 -17.23 7.52
C ASP A 108 4.32 -15.78 8.04
N HIS A 109 5.04 -15.65 9.15
CA HIS A 109 5.23 -14.36 9.82
C HIS A 109 6.19 -13.39 9.09
N ARG A 110 6.88 -13.85 8.05
CA ARG A 110 7.81 -13.05 7.26
C ARG A 110 7.25 -12.62 5.93
N PHE A 111 6.04 -13.07 5.61
CA PHE A 111 5.40 -12.74 4.35
C PHE A 111 5.17 -11.23 4.19
N TYR A 112 5.41 -10.75 3.01
CA TYR A 112 5.11 -9.39 2.59
C TYR A 112 4.71 -9.39 1.11
N LEU A 113 4.12 -8.29 0.69
CA LEU A 113 3.85 -8.01 -0.72
C LEU A 113 4.15 -6.54 -1.04
N PHE A 114 4.19 -6.24 -2.31
CA PHE A 114 4.36 -4.88 -2.81
C PHE A 114 3.07 -4.37 -3.45
N ILE A 115 2.84 -3.07 -3.29
CA ILE A 115 1.80 -2.34 -4.00
C ILE A 115 2.49 -1.27 -4.83
N ASN A 116 2.39 -1.39 -6.15
CA ASN A 116 2.76 -0.33 -7.07
C ASN A 116 1.61 0.68 -7.10
N GLN A 117 1.79 1.84 -6.50
CA GLN A 117 0.74 2.85 -6.43
C GLN A 117 0.48 3.53 -7.77
N TYR A 118 1.52 3.68 -8.59
CA TYR A 118 1.41 4.28 -9.91
C TYR A 118 0.52 3.46 -10.86
N GLU A 119 0.75 2.15 -10.90
CA GLU A 119 -0.04 1.22 -11.72
C GLU A 119 -1.29 0.70 -11.01
N SER A 120 -1.43 0.95 -9.71
CA SER A 120 -2.45 0.36 -8.85
C SER A 120 -2.44 -1.18 -8.92
N LYS A 121 -1.26 -1.78 -8.75
CA LYS A 121 -1.07 -3.24 -8.83
C LYS A 121 -0.49 -3.80 -7.53
N ILE A 122 -0.93 -5.02 -7.21
CA ILE A 122 -0.37 -5.83 -6.12
C ILE A 122 0.57 -6.86 -6.75
N ASP A 123 1.78 -6.95 -6.20
CA ASP A 123 2.82 -7.88 -6.60
C ASP A 123 3.40 -8.61 -5.38
N GLY A 124 3.79 -9.87 -5.56
CA GLY A 124 4.36 -10.70 -4.50
C GLY A 124 4.23 -12.20 -4.76
N THR A 125 4.72 -12.99 -3.82
CA THR A 125 4.76 -14.46 -3.92
C THR A 125 3.47 -15.12 -3.39
N PHE A 126 2.31 -14.63 -3.76
CA PHE A 126 1.01 -15.21 -3.41
C PHE A 126 0.37 -15.90 -4.64
N THR A 127 -0.50 -16.85 -4.38
CA THR A 127 -1.25 -17.55 -5.41
C THR A 127 -2.48 -16.76 -5.83
N GLU A 128 -2.97 -17.07 -7.03
CA GLU A 128 -4.24 -16.53 -7.52
C GLU A 128 -5.42 -16.86 -6.59
N GLN A 129 -5.42 -18.05 -6.00
CA GLN A 129 -6.45 -18.48 -5.05
C GLN A 129 -6.45 -17.65 -3.77
N GLU A 130 -5.27 -17.30 -3.26
CA GLU A 130 -5.14 -16.41 -2.08
C GLU A 130 -5.65 -15.01 -2.38
N TYR A 131 -5.35 -14.51 -3.57
CA TYR A 131 -5.87 -13.23 -4.03
C TYR A 131 -7.40 -13.25 -4.13
N GLU A 132 -7.97 -14.28 -4.75
CA GLU A 132 -9.43 -14.42 -4.86
C GLU A 132 -10.12 -14.56 -3.49
N ALA A 133 -9.50 -15.28 -2.55
CA ALA A 133 -10.00 -15.41 -1.19
C ALA A 133 -10.01 -14.02 -0.48
N ALA A 134 -8.96 -13.25 -0.63
CA ALA A 134 -8.89 -11.89 -0.08
C ALA A 134 -9.93 -10.95 -0.73
N CYS A 135 -10.14 -11.03 -2.04
CA CYS A 135 -11.18 -10.26 -2.72
C CYS A 135 -12.59 -10.64 -2.24
N LYS A 136 -12.88 -11.93 -2.07
CA LYS A 136 -14.16 -12.40 -1.50
C LYS A 136 -14.36 -11.86 -0.07
N GLN A 137 -13.31 -11.92 0.75
CA GLN A 137 -13.34 -11.39 2.10
C GLN A 137 -13.56 -9.87 2.10
N TYR A 138 -12.86 -9.13 1.23
CA TYR A 138 -13.07 -7.70 1.03
C TYR A 138 -14.53 -7.37 0.68
N LEU A 139 -15.12 -8.04 -0.31
CA LEU A 139 -16.50 -7.84 -0.73
C LEU A 139 -17.52 -8.19 0.37
N SER A 140 -17.23 -9.20 1.20
CA SER A 140 -18.10 -9.57 2.33
C SER A 140 -18.17 -8.46 3.39
N ILE A 141 -17.08 -7.71 3.57
CA ILE A 141 -16.99 -6.56 4.48
C ILE A 141 -17.65 -5.32 3.83
N ASN A 142 -17.44 -5.12 2.53
CA ASN A 142 -17.91 -3.98 1.76
C ASN A 142 -19.18 -4.30 0.95
N LYS A 143 -20.24 -4.69 1.64
CA LYS A 143 -21.51 -5.10 1.02
C LYS A 143 -22.12 -4.07 0.06
N ARG A 144 -21.76 -2.80 0.19
CA ARG A 144 -22.22 -1.74 -0.72
C ARG A 144 -21.71 -1.97 -2.14
N GLU A 145 -20.43 -2.26 -2.31
CA GLU A 145 -19.84 -2.50 -3.64
C GLU A 145 -20.46 -3.73 -4.32
N LEU A 146 -20.71 -4.78 -3.52
CA LEU A 146 -21.40 -5.96 -4.04
C LEU A 146 -22.83 -5.65 -4.49
N LYS A 147 -23.59 -4.84 -3.72
CA LYS A 147 -24.93 -4.40 -4.10
C LYS A 147 -24.93 -3.53 -5.35
N GLU A 148 -23.99 -2.61 -5.47
CA GLU A 148 -23.81 -1.79 -6.66
C GLU A 148 -23.54 -2.67 -7.89
N TYR A 149 -22.65 -3.66 -7.77
CA TYR A 149 -22.39 -4.62 -8.84
C TYR A 149 -23.64 -5.42 -9.24
N MET A 150 -24.42 -5.91 -8.27
CA MET A 150 -25.68 -6.63 -8.50
C MET A 150 -26.67 -5.76 -9.29
N ASN A 151 -26.85 -4.51 -8.85
CA ASN A 151 -27.80 -3.58 -9.48
C ASN A 151 -27.39 -3.21 -10.92
N MET A 152 -26.08 -2.95 -11.13
CA MET A 152 -25.58 -2.58 -12.46
C MET A 152 -25.68 -3.72 -13.48
N ASN A 153 -25.56 -4.97 -13.05
CA ASN A 153 -25.50 -6.12 -13.95
C ASN A 153 -26.78 -6.98 -13.93
N GLY A 154 -27.74 -6.70 -13.06
CA GLY A 154 -29.00 -7.45 -12.96
C GLY A 154 -28.80 -8.93 -12.55
N VAL A 155 -27.77 -9.24 -11.72
CA VAL A 155 -27.40 -10.60 -11.37
C VAL A 155 -27.64 -10.93 -9.90
N GLY A 156 -27.85 -12.22 -9.61
CA GLY A 156 -27.95 -12.69 -8.24
C GLY A 156 -26.59 -12.69 -7.52
N ILE A 157 -26.63 -12.86 -6.20
CA ILE A 157 -25.48 -12.66 -5.31
C ILE A 157 -24.26 -13.49 -5.68
N ASP A 158 -24.42 -14.78 -6.03
CA ASP A 158 -23.29 -15.66 -6.35
C ASP A 158 -22.57 -15.23 -7.64
N LYS A 159 -23.34 -14.87 -8.67
CA LYS A 159 -22.78 -14.33 -9.91
C LYS A 159 -22.15 -12.96 -9.70
N ALA A 160 -22.70 -12.15 -8.79
CA ALA A 160 -22.13 -10.87 -8.43
C ALA A 160 -20.77 -11.03 -7.74
N TYR A 161 -20.63 -11.96 -6.81
CA TYR A 161 -19.34 -12.26 -6.20
C TYR A 161 -18.30 -12.68 -7.23
N GLN A 162 -18.63 -13.61 -8.12
CA GLN A 162 -17.71 -14.08 -9.16
C GLN A 162 -17.28 -12.93 -10.08
N GLY A 163 -18.24 -12.15 -10.59
CA GLY A 163 -17.96 -11.05 -11.49
C GLY A 163 -17.17 -9.92 -10.82
N ALA A 164 -17.50 -9.56 -9.57
CA ALA A 164 -16.76 -8.55 -8.81
C ALA A 164 -15.31 -8.98 -8.52
N VAL A 165 -15.08 -10.25 -8.16
CA VAL A 165 -13.72 -10.80 -7.98
C VAL A 165 -12.92 -10.73 -9.29
N ILE A 166 -13.52 -11.08 -10.42
CA ILE A 166 -12.87 -10.98 -11.74
C ILE A 166 -12.49 -9.53 -12.04
N ASN A 167 -13.35 -8.56 -11.72
CA ASN A 167 -13.07 -7.15 -11.93
C ASN A 167 -11.92 -6.66 -11.04
N LEU A 168 -11.94 -7.00 -9.75
CA LEU A 168 -10.85 -6.66 -8.83
C LEU A 168 -9.52 -7.26 -9.27
N LYS A 169 -9.55 -8.49 -9.80
CA LYS A 169 -8.38 -9.18 -10.33
C LYS A 169 -7.79 -8.45 -11.54
N LYS A 170 -8.61 -8.09 -12.52
CA LYS A 170 -8.17 -7.29 -13.68
C LYS A 170 -7.62 -5.93 -13.26
N LYS A 171 -8.22 -5.32 -12.25
CA LYS A 171 -7.86 -3.99 -11.77
C LYS A 171 -6.54 -3.98 -11.02
N TYR A 172 -6.30 -4.91 -10.11
CA TYR A 172 -5.23 -4.82 -9.12
C TYR A 172 -4.18 -5.93 -9.16
N LEU A 173 -4.45 -7.07 -9.78
CA LEU A 173 -3.43 -8.11 -9.88
C LEU A 173 -2.41 -7.75 -10.95
N ALA A 174 -1.12 -7.76 -10.58
CA ALA A 174 -0.04 -7.63 -11.54
C ALA A 174 -0.10 -8.80 -12.54
N GLN A 175 0.00 -8.50 -13.82
CA GLN A 175 0.12 -9.57 -14.81
C GLN A 175 1.52 -10.18 -14.71
N PRO A 176 1.67 -11.51 -14.83
CA PRO A 176 2.99 -12.10 -14.93
C PRO A 176 3.75 -11.44 -16.09
N PRO A 177 5.05 -11.19 -15.95
CA PRO A 177 5.84 -10.58 -17.00
C PRO A 177 5.66 -11.39 -18.29
N GLN A 178 5.31 -10.70 -19.36
CA GLN A 178 5.19 -11.32 -20.67
C GLN A 178 6.59 -11.80 -21.10
N PRO A 179 6.77 -13.02 -21.58
CA PRO A 179 8.09 -13.63 -21.83
C PRO A 179 8.94 -12.91 -22.90
N ASN A 180 8.49 -11.80 -23.48
CA ASN A 180 9.15 -11.09 -24.57
C ASN A 180 9.28 -9.56 -24.37
N GLN A 181 9.12 -9.03 -23.17
CA GLN A 181 9.47 -7.61 -22.95
C GLN A 181 10.92 -7.51 -22.47
N PRO A 182 11.81 -6.83 -23.22
CA PRO A 182 13.16 -6.54 -22.74
C PRO A 182 13.07 -5.61 -21.52
N VAL A 183 13.84 -5.94 -20.49
CA VAL A 183 14.02 -5.16 -19.25
C VAL A 183 14.81 -3.89 -19.57
#